data_b2f79922624fffa7277a1e66f979b670
#
_entry.id   b2f79922624fffa7277a1e66f979b670
#
_cell.length_a   1.000
_cell.length_b   1.000
_cell.length_c   1.000
_cell.angle_alpha   90.00
_cell.angle_beta   90.00
_cell.angle_gamma   90.00
#
_symmetry.space_group_name_H-M   'P 1'
#
loop_
_entity.id
_entity.type
_entity.pdbx_description
1 polymer ?
#
loop_
_entity_poly.entity_id
_entity_poly.type
_entity_poly.pdbx_seq_one_letter_code
_entity_poly.pdbx_strand_id
1 'polypeptide(L)'
;VAIVAVSELARTRREQWAKERAERAQAARRRADEERLRIARELHDVLAHSISVINVQAGVGLALLDTDPEQARTALTTIKAKSKEALGEVRQVLDTLRAPGDAPRTPAPGLDRLSELVEQAASAGLTVEVEGKPPALTPGTDLAAFRIVQEALTNVVRHSGSRHARVCLAREGGALRLRIDDDGPATGAEAGGSGNGLAGMRERAAALGGTIEAGPRPDGGFRVRATLPIGAERVTHAKDVENARDTQEDR
;
A
#
# COMPACT_ATOMS: atom_id res chain seq x y z
N VAL A 1 -27.68 -51.39 -33.24
CA VAL A 1 -28.28 -51.37 -31.88
C VAL A 1 -27.22 -51.00 -30.83
N ALA A 2 -26.05 -51.65 -30.79
CA ALA A 2 -25.01 -51.37 -29.77
C ALA A 2 -24.45 -49.92 -29.81
N ILE A 3 -24.23 -49.36 -30.98
CA ILE A 3 -23.71 -47.98 -31.17
C ILE A 3 -24.69 -46.93 -30.60
N VAL A 4 -25.99 -47.12 -30.83
CA VAL A 4 -27.03 -46.21 -30.31
C VAL A 4 -27.09 -46.25 -28.79
N ALA A 5 -27.02 -47.45 -28.20
CA ALA A 5 -27.02 -47.62 -26.74
C ALA A 5 -25.80 -46.94 -26.08
N VAL A 6 -24.62 -47.07 -26.69
CA VAL A 6 -23.41 -46.41 -26.19
C VAL A 6 -23.49 -44.88 -26.28
N SER A 7 -24.07 -44.36 -27.38
CA SER A 7 -24.23 -42.93 -27.57
C SER A 7 -25.24 -42.32 -26.58
N GLU A 8 -26.32 -43.00 -26.29
CA GLU A 8 -27.32 -42.60 -25.29
C GLU A 8 -26.73 -42.63 -23.85
N LEU A 9 -25.96 -43.68 -23.53
CA LEU A 9 -25.29 -43.76 -22.23
C LEU A 9 -24.24 -42.64 -22.04
N ALA A 10 -23.50 -42.32 -23.10
CA ALA A 10 -22.55 -41.22 -23.08
C ALA A 10 -23.24 -39.86 -22.93
N ARG A 11 -24.42 -39.67 -23.54
CA ARG A 11 -25.22 -38.46 -23.45
C ARG A 11 -25.78 -38.27 -22.02
N THR A 12 -26.37 -39.30 -21.46
CA THR A 12 -26.92 -39.22 -20.10
C THR A 12 -25.83 -38.95 -19.04
N ARG A 13 -24.66 -39.56 -19.18
CA ARG A 13 -23.51 -39.27 -18.31
C ARG A 13 -23.01 -37.83 -18.42
N ARG A 14 -22.94 -37.29 -19.64
CA ARG A 14 -22.54 -35.88 -19.84
C ARG A 14 -23.57 -34.92 -19.21
N GLU A 15 -24.86 -35.20 -19.34
CA GLU A 15 -25.92 -34.41 -18.73
C GLU A 15 -25.87 -34.49 -17.19
N GLN A 16 -25.60 -35.64 -16.61
CA GLN A 16 -25.41 -35.81 -15.17
C GLN A 16 -24.19 -35.01 -14.67
N TRP A 17 -23.06 -35.13 -15.34
CA TRP A 17 -21.85 -34.36 -14.98
C TRP A 17 -22.05 -32.84 -15.13
N ALA A 18 -22.80 -32.41 -16.13
CA ALA A 18 -23.12 -31.00 -16.29
C ALA A 18 -23.99 -30.49 -15.13
N LYS A 19 -25.01 -31.26 -14.70
CA LYS A 19 -25.84 -30.95 -13.54
C LYS A 19 -25.02 -30.89 -12.25
N GLU A 20 -24.22 -31.91 -11.98
CA GLU A 20 -23.37 -31.92 -10.79
C GLU A 20 -22.38 -30.75 -10.75
N ARG A 21 -21.79 -30.35 -11.90
CA ARG A 21 -20.92 -29.17 -11.96
C ARG A 21 -21.68 -27.88 -11.69
N ALA A 22 -22.89 -27.76 -12.23
CA ALA A 22 -23.75 -26.60 -11.99
C ALA A 22 -24.16 -26.48 -10.52
N GLU A 23 -24.54 -27.59 -9.89
CA GLU A 23 -24.90 -27.66 -8.46
C GLU A 23 -23.70 -27.30 -7.56
N ARG A 24 -22.51 -27.87 -7.85
CA ARG A 24 -21.26 -27.55 -7.14
C ARG A 24 -20.90 -26.06 -7.28
N ALA A 25 -21.02 -25.53 -8.49
CA ALA A 25 -20.74 -24.11 -8.76
C ALA A 25 -21.75 -23.20 -8.00
N GLN A 26 -23.02 -23.59 -7.97
CA GLN A 26 -24.04 -22.85 -7.21
C GLN A 26 -23.82 -22.94 -5.70
N ALA A 27 -23.49 -24.12 -5.18
CA ALA A 27 -23.16 -24.29 -3.77
C ALA A 27 -21.90 -23.49 -3.37
N ALA A 28 -20.88 -23.43 -4.22
CA ALA A 28 -19.70 -22.62 -3.99
C ALA A 28 -20.02 -21.12 -3.94
N ARG A 29 -20.88 -20.63 -4.87
CA ARG A 29 -21.35 -19.24 -4.85
C ARG A 29 -22.13 -18.90 -3.57
N ARG A 30 -23.07 -19.75 -3.16
CA ARG A 30 -23.82 -19.55 -1.91
C ARG A 30 -22.89 -19.45 -0.69
N ARG A 31 -21.92 -20.34 -0.56
CA ARG A 31 -20.92 -20.30 0.52
C ARG A 31 -20.10 -19.00 0.51
N ALA A 32 -19.70 -18.55 -0.68
CA ALA A 32 -18.98 -17.29 -0.81
C ALA A 32 -19.84 -16.08 -0.40
N ASP A 33 -21.13 -16.09 -0.75
CA ASP A 33 -22.05 -15.00 -0.38
C ASP A 33 -22.37 -15.03 1.13
N GLU A 34 -22.54 -16.20 1.74
CA GLU A 34 -22.71 -16.37 3.19
C GLU A 34 -21.48 -15.87 3.95
N GLU A 35 -20.29 -16.19 3.47
CA GLU A 35 -19.04 -15.73 4.05
C GLU A 35 -18.89 -14.21 3.95
N ARG A 36 -19.22 -13.61 2.79
CA ARG A 36 -19.22 -12.15 2.63
C ARG A 36 -20.18 -11.45 3.60
N LEU A 37 -21.37 -12.02 3.81
CA LEU A 37 -22.34 -11.48 4.76
C LEU A 37 -21.87 -11.63 6.21
N ARG A 38 -21.17 -12.72 6.54
CA ARG A 38 -20.56 -12.90 7.86
C ARG A 38 -19.51 -11.84 8.14
N ILE A 39 -18.59 -11.65 7.18
CA ILE A 39 -17.53 -10.65 7.28
C ILE A 39 -18.08 -9.24 7.35
N ALA A 40 -19.11 -8.91 6.55
CA ALA A 40 -19.75 -7.60 6.60
C ALA A 40 -20.34 -7.30 7.98
N ARG A 41 -20.91 -8.31 8.66
CA ARG A 41 -21.42 -8.16 10.04
C ARG A 41 -20.27 -7.96 11.03
N GLU A 42 -19.21 -8.74 10.95
CA GLU A 42 -18.05 -8.64 11.83
C GLU A 42 -17.37 -7.27 11.70
N LEU A 43 -17.21 -6.77 10.46
CA LEU A 43 -16.74 -5.40 10.20
C LEU A 43 -17.66 -4.33 10.78
N HIS A 44 -18.97 -4.51 10.63
CA HIS A 44 -19.96 -3.58 11.16
C HIS A 44 -19.87 -3.48 12.68
N ASP A 45 -19.75 -4.61 13.37
CA ASP A 45 -19.66 -4.67 14.83
C ASP A 45 -18.40 -3.99 15.37
N VAL A 46 -17.24 -4.24 14.74
CA VAL A 46 -15.98 -3.59 15.08
C VAL A 46 -16.06 -2.07 14.87
N LEU A 47 -16.60 -1.63 13.72
CA LEU A 47 -16.73 -0.21 13.41
C LEU A 47 -17.73 0.48 14.34
N ALA A 48 -18.89 -0.12 14.60
CA ALA A 48 -19.93 0.44 15.48
C ALA A 48 -19.39 0.63 16.90
N HIS A 49 -18.66 -0.36 17.43
CA HIS A 49 -18.03 -0.26 18.75
C HIS A 49 -17.00 0.87 18.79
N SER A 50 -16.10 0.92 17.84
CA SER A 50 -15.03 1.93 17.78
C SER A 50 -15.58 3.35 17.62
N ILE A 51 -16.60 3.54 16.75
CA ILE A 51 -17.27 4.83 16.56
C ILE A 51 -17.98 5.26 17.85
N SER A 52 -18.62 4.33 18.54
CA SER A 52 -19.29 4.63 19.83
C SER A 52 -18.30 5.16 20.87
N VAL A 53 -17.14 4.49 21.03
CA VAL A 53 -16.09 4.94 21.96
C VAL A 53 -15.55 6.31 21.55
N ILE A 54 -15.30 6.53 20.25
CA ILE A 54 -14.83 7.83 19.73
C ILE A 54 -15.82 8.94 20.04
N ASN A 55 -17.12 8.71 19.82
CA ASN A 55 -18.17 9.70 20.11
C ASN A 55 -18.26 10.04 21.60
N VAL A 56 -18.20 9.05 22.48
CA VAL A 56 -18.20 9.29 23.94
C VAL A 56 -16.98 10.10 24.34
N GLN A 57 -15.80 9.72 23.87
CA GLN A 57 -14.55 10.44 24.18
C GLN A 57 -14.52 11.86 23.61
N ALA A 58 -15.11 12.07 22.44
CA ALA A 58 -15.26 13.41 21.86
C ALA A 58 -16.20 14.27 22.72
N GLY A 59 -17.30 13.73 23.21
CA GLY A 59 -18.20 14.43 24.15
C GLY A 59 -17.49 14.81 25.45
N VAL A 60 -16.72 13.88 26.03
CA VAL A 60 -15.94 14.13 27.24
C VAL A 60 -14.87 15.21 26.98
N GLY A 61 -14.13 15.11 25.87
CA GLY A 61 -13.11 16.09 25.50
C GLY A 61 -13.68 17.49 25.35
N LEU A 62 -14.83 17.61 24.66
CA LEU A 62 -15.52 18.91 24.49
C LEU A 62 -16.01 19.49 25.82
N ALA A 63 -16.61 18.67 26.67
CA ALA A 63 -17.12 19.12 27.98
C ALA A 63 -16.02 19.61 28.94
N LEU A 64 -14.81 19.05 28.81
CA LEU A 64 -13.68 19.35 29.69
C LEU A 64 -12.66 20.33 29.10
N LEU A 65 -12.87 20.82 27.88
CA LEU A 65 -11.88 21.61 27.15
C LEU A 65 -11.43 22.86 27.95
N ASP A 66 -12.38 23.53 28.57
CA ASP A 66 -12.15 24.77 29.34
C ASP A 66 -11.95 24.53 30.83
N THR A 67 -12.40 23.39 31.39
CA THR A 67 -12.39 23.11 32.82
C THR A 67 -11.25 22.20 33.26
N ASP A 68 -10.89 21.21 32.42
CA ASP A 68 -9.76 20.30 32.67
C ASP A 68 -9.07 19.95 31.36
N PRO A 69 -8.14 20.80 30.89
CA PRO A 69 -7.44 20.58 29.59
C PRO A 69 -6.63 19.28 29.54
N GLU A 70 -6.15 18.76 30.70
CA GLU A 70 -5.37 17.51 30.69
C GLU A 70 -6.27 16.29 30.48
N GLN A 71 -7.46 16.27 31.08
CA GLN A 71 -8.43 15.22 30.79
C GLN A 71 -8.97 15.33 29.35
N ALA A 72 -9.19 16.54 28.82
CA ALA A 72 -9.55 16.74 27.43
C ALA A 72 -8.47 16.19 26.47
N ARG A 73 -7.18 16.42 26.77
CA ARG A 73 -6.04 15.87 26.01
C ARG A 73 -6.02 14.33 26.05
N THR A 74 -6.32 13.75 27.20
CA THR A 74 -6.40 12.30 27.39
C THR A 74 -7.52 11.70 26.54
N ALA A 75 -8.69 12.34 26.50
CA ALA A 75 -9.82 11.93 25.66
C ALA A 75 -9.45 11.97 24.17
N LEU A 76 -8.79 13.03 23.71
CA LEU A 76 -8.31 13.16 22.32
C LEU A 76 -7.26 12.08 21.97
N THR A 77 -6.38 11.75 22.91
CA THR A 77 -5.38 10.70 22.73
C THR A 77 -6.04 9.33 22.60
N THR A 78 -7.08 9.07 23.37
CA THR A 78 -7.88 7.84 23.32
C THR A 78 -8.62 7.74 21.96
N ILE A 79 -9.20 8.83 21.48
CA ILE A 79 -9.84 8.89 20.14
C ILE A 79 -8.83 8.49 19.07
N LYS A 80 -7.63 9.11 19.09
CA LYS A 80 -6.57 8.83 18.12
C LYS A 80 -6.14 7.35 18.16
N ALA A 81 -5.98 6.77 19.35
CA ALA A 81 -5.61 5.37 19.52
C ALA A 81 -6.69 4.43 18.96
N LYS A 82 -7.95 4.64 19.34
CA LYS A 82 -9.09 3.82 18.90
C LYS A 82 -9.36 3.94 17.40
N SER A 83 -9.22 5.11 16.82
CA SER A 83 -9.31 5.30 15.37
C SER A 83 -8.22 4.52 14.61
N LYS A 84 -6.98 4.52 15.12
CA LYS A 84 -5.87 3.78 14.52
C LYS A 84 -6.08 2.26 14.61
N GLU A 85 -6.55 1.76 15.76
CA GLU A 85 -6.88 0.36 16.01
C GLU A 85 -7.96 -0.11 15.03
N ALA A 86 -9.10 0.57 14.97
CA ALA A 86 -10.21 0.24 14.08
C ALA A 86 -9.79 0.22 12.59
N LEU A 87 -9.01 1.20 12.15
CA LEU A 87 -8.47 1.23 10.78
C LEU A 87 -7.51 0.06 10.51
N GLY A 88 -6.77 -0.41 11.52
CA GLY A 88 -5.91 -1.59 11.43
C GLY A 88 -6.73 -2.86 11.22
N GLU A 89 -7.75 -3.08 12.06
CA GLU A 89 -8.65 -4.24 11.99
C GLU A 89 -9.39 -4.32 10.64
N VAL A 90 -9.94 -3.20 10.17
CA VAL A 90 -10.59 -3.13 8.85
C VAL A 90 -9.62 -3.52 7.73
N ARG A 91 -8.38 -3.02 7.75
CA ARG A 91 -7.37 -3.38 6.75
C ARG A 91 -7.03 -4.87 6.79
N GLN A 92 -6.85 -5.42 7.97
CA GLN A 92 -6.56 -6.85 8.16
C GLN A 92 -7.66 -7.72 7.57
N VAL A 93 -8.93 -7.40 7.83
CA VAL A 93 -10.07 -8.14 7.26
C VAL A 93 -10.12 -7.98 5.73
N LEU A 94 -9.90 -6.78 5.20
CA LEU A 94 -9.86 -6.55 3.75
C LEU A 94 -8.70 -7.28 3.07
N ASP A 95 -7.57 -7.42 3.75
CA ASP A 95 -6.40 -8.15 3.21
C ASP A 95 -6.66 -9.66 3.17
N THR A 96 -7.39 -10.22 4.15
CA THR A 96 -7.80 -11.65 4.12
C THR A 96 -8.83 -11.96 3.03
N LEU A 97 -9.63 -10.97 2.62
CA LEU A 97 -10.62 -11.10 1.54
C LEU A 97 -10.03 -10.97 0.13
N ARG A 98 -8.81 -10.45 0.02
CA ARG A 98 -8.12 -10.37 -1.26
C ARG A 98 -7.63 -11.75 -1.65
N ALA A 99 -8.26 -12.32 -2.69
CA ALA A 99 -7.75 -13.53 -3.32
C ALA A 99 -6.36 -13.25 -3.93
N PRO A 100 -5.44 -14.24 -3.93
CA PRO A 100 -4.19 -14.12 -4.67
C PRO A 100 -4.51 -13.91 -6.15
N GLY A 101 -4.34 -12.67 -6.64
CA GLY A 101 -4.61 -12.31 -8.04
C GLY A 101 -5.59 -11.16 -8.25
N ASP A 102 -6.31 -10.68 -7.24
CA ASP A 102 -7.14 -9.48 -7.36
C ASP A 102 -6.24 -8.22 -7.32
N ALA A 103 -5.83 -7.77 -8.49
CA ALA A 103 -5.19 -6.47 -8.63
C ALA A 103 -6.17 -5.38 -8.14
N PRO A 104 -5.70 -4.37 -7.39
CA PRO A 104 -6.55 -3.27 -6.94
C PRO A 104 -7.20 -2.62 -8.18
N ARG A 105 -8.53 -2.47 -8.17
CA ARG A 105 -9.28 -1.81 -9.25
C ARG A 105 -8.93 -0.33 -9.44
N THR A 106 -8.26 0.25 -8.48
CA THR A 106 -7.61 1.56 -8.63
C THR A 106 -6.13 1.30 -8.84
N PRO A 107 -5.48 1.87 -9.86
CA PRO A 107 -4.03 1.77 -10.00
C PRO A 107 -3.37 2.14 -8.68
N ALA A 108 -2.44 1.29 -8.21
CA ALA A 108 -1.69 1.61 -7.01
C ALA A 108 -1.03 2.97 -7.19
N PRO A 109 -1.07 3.88 -6.20
CA PRO A 109 -0.50 5.21 -6.35
C PRO A 109 1.00 5.09 -6.62
N GLY A 110 1.47 5.79 -7.65
CA GLY A 110 2.85 5.88 -8.06
C GLY A 110 3.41 7.30 -7.90
N LEU A 111 4.65 7.50 -8.32
CA LEU A 111 5.32 8.80 -8.32
C LEU A 111 4.72 9.80 -9.32
N ASP A 112 3.86 9.36 -10.22
CA ASP A 112 2.99 10.22 -11.05
C ASP A 112 2.08 11.10 -10.19
N ARG A 113 1.74 10.65 -8.96
CA ARG A 113 0.95 11.39 -7.99
C ARG A 113 1.79 12.13 -6.93
N LEU A 114 3.07 12.33 -7.18
CA LEU A 114 3.96 13.05 -6.25
C LEU A 114 3.49 14.48 -5.97
N SER A 115 2.90 15.17 -6.97
CA SER A 115 2.31 16.49 -6.82
C SER A 115 1.22 16.54 -5.74
N GLU A 116 0.41 15.50 -5.62
CA GLU A 116 -0.61 15.43 -4.58
C GLU A 116 0.00 15.37 -3.18
N LEU A 117 1.13 14.66 -3.01
CA LEU A 117 1.86 14.63 -1.74
C LEU A 117 2.45 16.00 -1.39
N VAL A 118 2.95 16.74 -2.40
CA VAL A 118 3.46 18.10 -2.24
C VAL A 118 2.34 19.03 -1.80
N GLU A 119 1.17 18.99 -2.43
CA GLU A 119 0.00 19.80 -2.06
C GLU A 119 -0.50 19.48 -0.64
N GLN A 120 -0.53 18.20 -0.27
CA GLN A 120 -0.89 17.76 1.09
C GLN A 120 0.10 18.30 2.13
N ALA A 121 1.40 18.24 1.83
CA ALA A 121 2.45 18.77 2.69
C ALA A 121 2.32 20.31 2.81
N ALA A 122 2.05 21.02 1.71
CA ALA A 122 1.82 22.45 1.68
C ALA A 122 0.61 22.85 2.55
N SER A 123 -0.48 22.08 2.51
CA SER A 123 -1.65 22.29 3.36
C SER A 123 -1.33 22.13 4.86
N ALA A 124 -0.28 21.35 5.19
CA ALA A 124 0.25 21.19 6.55
C ALA A 124 1.33 22.22 6.91
N GLY A 125 1.59 23.23 6.04
CA GLY A 125 2.57 24.28 6.26
C GLY A 125 4.02 23.92 5.90
N LEU A 126 4.24 22.82 5.15
CA LEU A 126 5.55 22.37 4.69
C LEU A 126 5.76 22.71 3.20
N THR A 127 6.75 23.51 2.87
CA THR A 127 7.18 23.74 1.49
C THR A 127 8.06 22.61 1.03
N VAL A 128 7.73 21.95 -0.10
CA VAL A 128 8.49 20.85 -0.65
C VAL A 128 9.03 21.22 -2.02
N GLU A 129 10.36 21.16 -2.16
CA GLU A 129 11.04 21.29 -3.45
C GLU A 129 11.26 19.87 -4.02
N VAL A 130 10.91 19.67 -5.29
CA VAL A 130 11.11 18.41 -5.99
C VAL A 130 12.14 18.60 -7.09
N GLU A 131 13.23 17.86 -7.03
CA GLU A 131 14.31 17.83 -8.01
C GLU A 131 14.33 16.49 -8.76
N GLY A 132 14.48 16.57 -10.08
CA GLY A 132 14.52 15.39 -10.96
C GLY A 132 13.14 14.93 -11.40
N LYS A 133 13.13 13.86 -12.19
CA LYS A 133 11.90 13.21 -12.68
C LYS A 133 11.97 11.71 -12.38
N PRO A 134 10.85 11.07 -11.99
CA PRO A 134 10.83 9.64 -11.82
C PRO A 134 11.15 8.95 -13.15
N PRO A 135 12.06 7.96 -13.17
CA PRO A 135 12.26 7.11 -14.33
C PRO A 135 11.07 6.16 -14.52
N ALA A 136 11.01 5.46 -15.66
CA ALA A 136 10.06 4.36 -15.80
C ALA A 136 10.36 3.27 -14.75
N LEU A 137 9.37 2.93 -13.95
CA LEU A 137 9.47 2.00 -12.81
C LEU A 137 8.50 0.83 -13.01
N THR A 138 8.83 -0.31 -12.40
CA THR A 138 7.82 -1.36 -12.24
C THR A 138 6.74 -0.91 -11.26
N PRO A 139 5.49 -1.42 -11.36
CA PRO A 139 4.41 -1.03 -10.46
C PRO A 139 4.75 -1.20 -8.97
N GLY A 140 5.52 -2.25 -8.63
CA GLY A 140 5.96 -2.50 -7.25
C GLY A 140 6.97 -1.46 -6.75
N THR A 141 7.97 -1.12 -7.58
CA THR A 141 8.99 -0.10 -7.25
C THR A 141 8.36 1.29 -7.16
N ASP A 142 7.43 1.60 -8.07
CA ASP A 142 6.72 2.88 -8.11
C ASP A 142 5.87 3.10 -6.86
N LEU A 143 5.07 2.10 -6.48
CA LEU A 143 4.30 2.13 -5.23
C LEU A 143 5.19 2.26 -4.00
N ALA A 144 6.29 1.51 -3.92
CA ALA A 144 7.20 1.57 -2.78
C ALA A 144 7.86 2.95 -2.67
N ALA A 145 8.32 3.51 -3.79
CA ALA A 145 8.90 4.86 -3.84
C ALA A 145 7.89 5.92 -3.38
N PHE A 146 6.65 5.87 -3.89
CA PHE A 146 5.56 6.75 -3.47
C PHE A 146 5.31 6.69 -1.96
N ARG A 147 5.22 5.46 -1.40
CA ARG A 147 5.00 5.26 0.04
C ARG A 147 6.17 5.72 0.90
N ILE A 148 7.41 5.59 0.42
CA ILE A 148 8.59 6.10 1.12
C ILE A 148 8.57 7.63 1.18
N VAL A 149 8.25 8.31 0.06
CA VAL A 149 8.11 9.77 0.05
C VAL A 149 6.98 10.22 0.97
N GLN A 150 5.83 9.58 0.91
CA GLN A 150 4.67 9.89 1.76
C GLN A 150 5.01 9.81 3.24
N GLU A 151 5.66 8.72 3.67
CA GLU A 151 6.07 8.51 5.05
C GLU A 151 7.15 9.51 5.48
N ALA A 152 8.14 9.77 4.61
CA ALA A 152 9.21 10.72 4.90
C ALA A 152 8.66 12.15 5.08
N LEU A 153 7.80 12.64 4.17
CA LEU A 153 7.17 13.96 4.30
C LEU A 153 6.26 14.04 5.54
N THR A 154 5.53 12.96 5.85
CA THR A 154 4.73 12.88 7.07
C THR A 154 5.61 13.00 8.32
N ASN A 155 6.79 12.37 8.31
CA ASN A 155 7.74 12.46 9.42
C ASN A 155 8.33 13.88 9.56
N VAL A 156 8.62 14.56 8.46
CA VAL A 156 9.04 15.97 8.49
C VAL A 156 7.97 16.84 9.14
N VAL A 157 6.72 16.74 8.71
CA VAL A 157 5.61 17.52 9.28
C VAL A 157 5.43 17.24 10.78
N ARG A 158 5.61 15.99 11.21
CA ARG A 158 5.35 15.59 12.62
C ARG A 158 6.51 15.81 13.57
N HIS A 159 7.75 15.70 13.07
CA HIS A 159 8.90 15.54 13.94
C HIS A 159 10.02 16.55 13.70
N SER A 160 10.12 17.15 12.50
CA SER A 160 11.25 18.00 12.14
C SER A 160 11.14 19.43 12.68
N GLY A 161 9.92 19.96 12.84
CA GLY A 161 9.74 21.40 13.08
C GLY A 161 10.18 22.28 11.90
N SER A 162 10.71 21.71 10.82
CA SER A 162 11.06 22.40 9.57
C SER A 162 9.81 22.78 8.81
N ARG A 163 9.92 23.88 8.05
CA ARG A 163 8.92 24.28 7.06
C ARG A 163 9.36 24.02 5.63
N HIS A 164 10.54 23.43 5.46
CA HIS A 164 11.14 23.12 4.15
C HIS A 164 11.62 21.70 4.10
N ALA A 165 11.33 21.02 2.99
CA ALA A 165 11.87 19.72 2.65
C ALA A 165 12.24 19.68 1.17
N ARG A 166 13.22 18.86 0.81
CA ARG A 166 13.64 18.62 -0.57
C ARG A 166 13.56 17.16 -0.89
N VAL A 167 12.91 16.83 -2.01
CA VAL A 167 12.78 15.48 -2.56
C VAL A 167 13.58 15.41 -3.86
N CYS A 168 14.63 14.62 -3.91
CA CYS A 168 15.45 14.43 -5.11
C CYS A 168 15.24 13.02 -5.65
N LEU A 169 15.00 12.94 -6.95
CA LEU A 169 14.81 11.72 -7.72
C LEU A 169 15.90 11.60 -8.77
N ALA A 170 16.67 10.52 -8.77
CA ALA A 170 17.70 10.27 -9.76
C ALA A 170 17.71 8.80 -10.18
N ARG A 171 18.04 8.55 -11.45
CA ARG A 171 18.35 7.20 -11.94
C ARG A 171 19.85 7.02 -11.96
N GLU A 172 20.37 6.06 -11.21
CA GLU A 172 21.79 5.72 -11.17
C GLU A 172 21.97 4.19 -11.17
N GLY A 173 22.82 3.68 -12.07
CA GLY A 173 23.24 2.28 -12.06
C GLY A 173 22.09 1.25 -12.13
N GLY A 174 20.99 1.56 -12.83
CA GLY A 174 19.82 0.66 -12.89
C GLY A 174 18.93 0.69 -11.63
N ALA A 175 19.10 1.69 -10.76
CA ALA A 175 18.28 1.91 -9.58
C ALA A 175 17.72 3.33 -9.56
N LEU A 176 16.55 3.48 -8.92
CA LEU A 176 16.02 4.77 -8.49
C LEU A 176 16.74 5.15 -7.19
N ARG A 177 17.42 6.27 -7.19
CA ARG A 177 17.89 6.94 -5.97
C ARG A 177 16.88 8.00 -5.57
N LEU A 178 16.37 7.86 -4.37
CA LEU A 178 15.43 8.76 -3.73
C LEU A 178 16.11 9.37 -2.50
N ARG A 179 16.14 10.70 -2.41
CA ARG A 179 16.65 11.42 -1.25
C ARG A 179 15.63 12.44 -0.79
N ILE A 180 15.30 12.39 0.50
CA ILE A 180 14.43 13.36 1.14
C ILE A 180 15.22 14.00 2.27
N ASP A 181 15.41 15.31 2.20
CA ASP A 181 16.12 16.11 3.18
C ASP A 181 15.16 17.13 3.82
N ASP A 182 15.26 17.35 5.11
CA ASP A 182 14.67 18.49 5.80
C ASP A 182 15.77 19.32 6.52
N ASP A 183 15.43 20.56 6.85
CA ASP A 183 16.35 21.53 7.46
C ASP A 183 16.00 21.78 8.95
N GLY A 184 15.21 20.91 9.57
CA GLY A 184 14.82 21.05 10.98
C GLY A 184 15.94 20.73 11.95
N PRO A 185 15.81 21.06 13.22
CA PRO A 185 16.73 20.57 14.21
C PRO A 185 16.70 19.04 14.19
N ALA A 186 17.86 18.40 14.09
CA ALA A 186 17.98 16.97 14.25
C ALA A 186 17.65 16.61 15.72
N THR A 187 16.36 16.56 16.04
CA THR A 187 15.93 16.01 17.32
C THR A 187 16.31 14.53 17.27
N GLY A 188 17.25 14.17 18.14
CA GLY A 188 17.82 12.83 18.20
C GLY A 188 16.73 11.75 18.30
N ALA A 189 17.08 10.52 18.03
CA ALA A 189 16.22 9.33 17.96
C ALA A 189 15.30 9.08 19.18
N GLU A 190 15.34 9.93 20.21
CA GLU A 190 14.56 9.83 21.46
C GLU A 190 13.26 10.65 21.45
N ALA A 191 12.97 11.46 20.43
CA ALA A 191 11.70 12.18 20.36
C ALA A 191 10.56 11.24 19.94
N GLY A 192 10.10 10.39 20.88
CA GLY A 192 8.74 9.85 21.03
C GLY A 192 7.98 9.25 19.84
N GLY A 193 8.63 9.00 18.71
CA GLY A 193 8.03 8.32 17.56
C GLY A 193 8.11 6.80 17.74
N SER A 194 7.04 6.07 17.46
CA SER A 194 6.95 4.59 17.61
C SER A 194 7.97 3.79 16.77
N GLY A 195 8.94 4.41 16.12
CA GLY A 195 9.95 3.75 15.28
C GLY A 195 9.39 3.00 14.04
N ASN A 196 8.08 2.78 14.02
CA ASN A 196 7.40 1.95 13.02
C ASN A 196 7.48 2.52 11.59
N GLY A 197 7.56 3.85 11.44
CA GLY A 197 7.65 4.50 10.12
C GLY A 197 8.94 4.16 9.39
N LEU A 198 10.08 4.28 10.08
CA LEU A 198 11.40 3.92 9.52
C LEU A 198 11.53 2.41 9.28
N ALA A 199 11.03 1.60 10.21
CA ALA A 199 10.99 0.15 10.03
C ALA A 199 10.16 -0.25 8.81
N GLY A 200 8.95 0.27 8.66
CA GLY A 200 8.09 -0.01 7.51
C GLY A 200 8.68 0.48 6.17
N MET A 201 9.43 1.60 6.17
CA MET A 201 10.15 2.02 4.97
C MET A 201 11.27 1.03 4.62
N ARG A 202 12.06 0.54 5.61
CA ARG A 202 13.13 -0.44 5.39
C ARG A 202 12.58 -1.77 4.87
N GLU A 203 11.51 -2.27 5.45
CA GLU A 203 10.83 -3.51 5.01
C GLU A 203 10.37 -3.42 3.55
N ARG A 204 9.75 -2.29 3.17
CA ARG A 204 9.29 -2.08 1.78
C ARG A 204 10.43 -2.04 0.78
N ALA A 205 11.54 -1.38 1.11
CA ALA A 205 12.70 -1.35 0.25
C ALA A 205 13.36 -2.74 0.13
N ALA A 206 13.54 -3.43 1.26
CA ALA A 206 14.14 -4.76 1.32
C ALA A 206 13.32 -5.80 0.54
N ALA A 207 11.99 -5.73 0.56
CA ALA A 207 11.11 -6.59 -0.23
C ALA A 207 11.35 -6.51 -1.75
N LEU A 208 11.94 -5.42 -2.22
CA LEU A 208 12.32 -5.20 -3.63
C LEU A 208 13.82 -5.38 -3.90
N GLY A 209 14.60 -5.82 -2.89
CA GLY A 209 16.05 -5.90 -2.98
C GLY A 209 16.74 -4.52 -2.93
N GLY A 210 16.04 -3.49 -2.45
CA GLY A 210 16.57 -2.15 -2.25
C GLY A 210 17.05 -1.90 -0.82
N THR A 211 17.53 -0.69 -0.56
CA THR A 211 18.06 -0.27 0.75
C THR A 211 17.51 1.09 1.16
N ILE A 212 17.44 1.34 2.47
CA ILE A 212 17.14 2.66 3.05
C ILE A 212 18.14 2.98 4.15
N GLU A 213 18.68 4.19 4.07
CA GLU A 213 19.44 4.85 5.12
C GLU A 213 18.65 6.07 5.62
N ALA A 214 18.55 6.23 6.93
CA ALA A 214 17.87 7.38 7.52
C ALA A 214 18.60 7.82 8.78
N GLY A 215 18.87 9.12 8.89
CA GLY A 215 19.60 9.68 10.02
C GLY A 215 19.78 11.20 9.94
N PRO A 216 20.32 11.80 11.03
CA PRO A 216 20.64 13.22 11.07
C PRO A 216 21.71 13.57 10.03
N ARG A 217 21.62 14.78 9.49
CA ARG A 217 22.62 15.33 8.58
C ARG A 217 23.73 16.04 9.36
N PRO A 218 24.98 16.03 8.87
CA PRO A 218 26.09 16.74 9.52
C PRO A 218 25.89 18.26 9.61
N ASP A 219 25.17 18.82 8.63
CA ASP A 219 24.87 20.25 8.48
C ASP A 219 23.51 20.65 9.09
N GLY A 220 22.92 19.76 9.88
CA GLY A 220 21.60 19.92 10.49
C GLY A 220 20.49 19.29 9.65
N GLY A 221 19.34 19.03 10.30
CA GLY A 221 18.22 18.36 9.68
C GLY A 221 18.33 16.83 9.65
N PHE A 222 17.40 16.22 8.96
CA PHE A 222 17.31 14.78 8.81
C PHE A 222 17.31 14.38 7.33
N ARG A 223 17.81 13.20 7.04
CA ARG A 223 17.90 12.67 5.68
C ARG A 223 17.38 11.25 5.61
N VAL A 224 16.54 10.99 4.62
CA VAL A 224 16.16 9.65 4.18
C VAL A 224 16.74 9.43 2.78
N ARG A 225 17.50 8.36 2.59
CA ARG A 225 17.97 7.89 1.28
C ARG A 225 17.42 6.50 1.02
N ALA A 226 16.83 6.30 -0.15
CA ALA A 226 16.43 4.98 -0.61
C ALA A 226 17.08 4.68 -1.95
N THR A 227 17.51 3.43 -2.13
CA THR A 227 17.97 2.90 -3.41
C THR A 227 17.05 1.73 -3.75
N LEU A 228 16.27 1.86 -4.81
CA LEU A 228 15.29 0.86 -5.24
C LEU A 228 15.66 0.37 -6.64
N PRO A 229 15.76 -0.94 -6.89
CA PRO A 229 16.02 -1.46 -8.23
C PRO A 229 14.92 -1.01 -9.20
N ILE A 230 15.33 -0.43 -10.32
CA ILE A 230 14.44 -0.26 -11.46
C ILE A 230 14.43 -1.64 -12.11
N GLY A 231 13.32 -2.39 -11.99
CA GLY A 231 13.22 -3.75 -12.54
C GLY A 231 13.71 -3.74 -13.99
N ALA A 232 14.49 -4.74 -14.36
CA ALA A 232 14.95 -4.89 -15.73
C ALA A 232 13.72 -4.86 -16.64
N GLU A 233 13.65 -3.90 -17.56
CA GLU A 233 12.82 -4.04 -18.75
C GLU A 233 13.13 -5.42 -19.33
N ARG A 234 12.13 -6.29 -19.39
CA ARG A 234 12.21 -7.43 -20.30
C ARG A 234 12.31 -6.79 -21.68
N VAL A 235 13.53 -6.61 -22.15
CA VAL A 235 13.79 -6.41 -23.56
C VAL A 235 13.32 -7.71 -24.21
N THR A 236 12.07 -7.72 -24.64
CA THR A 236 11.57 -8.73 -25.55
C THR A 236 12.39 -8.54 -26.83
N HIS A 237 13.43 -9.33 -26.96
CA HIS A 237 14.11 -9.54 -28.23
C HIS A 237 13.10 -10.20 -29.17
N ALA A 238 12.28 -9.37 -29.79
CA ALA A 238 11.43 -9.76 -30.94
C ALA A 238 12.25 -10.00 -32.20
N LYS A 239 13.57 -10.21 -32.10
CA LYS A 239 14.47 -10.44 -33.25
C LYS A 239 14.99 -11.86 -33.39
N ASP A 240 14.73 -12.75 -32.42
CA ASP A 240 15.30 -14.11 -32.51
C ASP A 240 14.31 -15.16 -33.09
N VAL A 241 13.09 -14.75 -33.47
CA VAL A 241 12.13 -15.67 -34.08
C VAL A 241 12.11 -15.59 -35.60
N GLU A 242 12.67 -14.55 -36.23
CA GLU A 242 12.67 -14.38 -37.68
C GLU A 242 13.83 -15.12 -38.36
N ASN A 243 14.95 -15.36 -37.65
CA ASN A 243 16.10 -16.09 -38.18
C ASN A 243 16.03 -17.62 -38.07
N ALA A 244 15.00 -18.19 -37.43
CA ALA A 244 14.83 -19.64 -37.29
C ALA A 244 13.94 -20.24 -38.42
N ARG A 245 13.32 -19.42 -39.24
CA ARG A 245 12.46 -19.89 -40.35
C ARG A 245 13.13 -19.96 -41.70
N ASP A 246 14.26 -19.26 -41.89
CA ASP A 246 14.98 -19.23 -43.19
C ASP A 246 16.02 -20.35 -43.36
N THR A 247 16.20 -21.25 -42.40
CA THR A 247 17.21 -22.31 -42.46
C THR A 247 16.62 -23.71 -42.74
N GLN A 248 15.31 -23.82 -43.03
CA GLN A 248 14.66 -25.12 -43.20
C GLN A 248 14.04 -25.33 -44.59
N GLU A 249 14.28 -24.44 -45.57
CA GLU A 249 13.80 -24.61 -46.95
C GLU A 249 14.91 -24.92 -47.96
N ASP A 250 16.12 -25.27 -47.52
CA ASP A 250 17.16 -25.68 -48.49
C ASP A 250 17.86 -27.00 -48.07
N ARG A 251 17.04 -28.10 -48.00
CA ARG A 251 17.55 -29.50 -48.09
C ARG A 251 16.46 -30.45 -48.57
#